data_250fc15fe91dbf160d530038415cb435
#
_entry.id   250fc15fe91dbf160d530038415cb435
#
_cell.length_a   1.000
_cell.length_b   1.000
_cell.length_c   1.000
_cell.angle_alpha   90.00
_cell.angle_beta   90.00
_cell.angle_gamma   90.00
#
_symmetry.space_group_name_H-M   'P 1'
#
loop_
_entity.id
_entity.type
_entity.pdbx_description
1 polymer ?
#
loop_
_entity_poly.entity_id
_entity_poly.type
_entity_poly.pdbx_seq_one_letter_code
_entity_poly.pdbx_strand_id
1 'polypeptide(L)'
;MSAAPRSNKMAIIMSCFAAFGGFLYGYDTGNISGVKEMPYFQRQMGNLQPDGTYALSSGDNSLITSILSAGTFVGALCASPLGNTLGRRFGIIAGLVLFCIGVGLQTGGKDLAIFVVGRVFAGLGVGVTSCLVPMYQSECAPKHIRGMIVGAYQWMITIGLLIAAIVVDQTKDRNDLGSYAIPIGVQFAWAIILAGGLVLLPESPRWLISVGKDEKAQVALARILGVAPDSPVVAEEYAEIAAQIHHTRSLGSTSYLDCFKSTNRNRLRTFTGLGIQALQQLSGINFIFYYGTQFFKNAGLENPFVITIATNVVNVGMTVPGLLLVDRMGRRPLLLIGAAGMFVCHFIVAGVGSGVSTDNQAGQNTLIAFVIFFIAFFAATWGPLAWVVTGEIYPTATRGKQMSMSTASNWLWNFGIGYATPYLVDKAPGSAGLQSRVFFIWGGACVLCFLFTFFFVPETKGLSLEQVDILYRKSSILGSNKVRKEILANNVFDDDKEAYKSAKTEAQTEHKEDVKMRDL
;
A
#
# COMPACT_ATOMS: atom_id res chain seq x y z
N MET A 1 25.84 23.48 -24.50
CA MET A 1 25.19 22.31 -25.08
C MET A 1 23.86 22.13 -24.36
N SER A 2 22.75 22.27 -25.07
CA SER A 2 21.40 22.08 -24.50
C SER A 2 21.27 20.62 -24.05
N ALA A 3 21.04 20.41 -22.75
CA ALA A 3 20.78 19.07 -22.23
C ALA A 3 19.56 18.47 -22.94
N ALA A 4 19.71 17.27 -23.50
CA ALA A 4 18.59 16.55 -24.11
C ALA A 4 17.41 16.48 -23.12
N PRO A 5 16.17 16.65 -23.57
CA PRO A 5 15.03 16.66 -22.67
C PRO A 5 14.93 15.33 -21.93
N ARG A 6 15.00 15.38 -20.59
CA ARG A 6 14.83 14.21 -19.71
C ARG A 6 13.49 13.55 -20.03
N SER A 7 13.53 12.34 -20.59
CA SER A 7 12.31 11.60 -20.89
C SER A 7 11.91 10.76 -19.66
N ASN A 8 10.94 11.23 -18.89
CA ASN A 8 10.39 10.48 -17.76
C ASN A 8 9.52 9.26 -18.17
N LYS A 9 9.34 9.05 -19.49
CA LYS A 9 8.42 8.01 -20.00
C LYS A 9 8.77 6.61 -19.49
N MET A 10 10.07 6.24 -19.55
CA MET A 10 10.50 4.90 -19.11
C MET A 10 10.31 4.73 -17.60
N ALA A 11 10.68 5.72 -16.79
CA ALA A 11 10.47 5.69 -15.33
C ALA A 11 8.98 5.53 -14.98
N ILE A 12 8.09 6.23 -15.68
CA ILE A 12 6.63 6.12 -15.50
C ILE A 12 6.15 4.73 -15.88
N ILE A 13 6.50 4.22 -17.07
CA ILE A 13 6.09 2.89 -17.54
C ILE A 13 6.54 1.81 -16.56
N MET A 14 7.80 1.84 -16.14
CA MET A 14 8.37 0.87 -15.20
C MET A 14 7.67 0.91 -13.83
N SER A 15 7.45 2.10 -13.32
CA SER A 15 6.84 2.29 -12.01
C SER A 15 5.35 1.97 -12.00
N CYS A 16 4.63 2.30 -13.08
CA CYS A 16 3.23 1.90 -13.28
C CYS A 16 3.10 0.39 -13.43
N PHE A 17 4.04 -0.26 -14.14
CA PHE A 17 4.04 -1.71 -14.23
C PHE A 17 4.31 -2.36 -12.86
N ALA A 18 5.28 -1.86 -12.09
CA ALA A 18 5.53 -2.36 -10.74
C ALA A 18 4.29 -2.18 -9.83
N ALA A 19 3.49 -1.11 -10.03
CA ALA A 19 2.23 -0.88 -9.31
C ALA A 19 1.22 -2.02 -9.48
N PHE A 20 1.35 -2.85 -10.54
CA PHE A 20 0.52 -4.02 -10.76
C PHE A 20 0.59 -5.05 -9.61
N GLY A 21 1.63 -5.00 -8.76
CA GLY A 21 1.64 -5.72 -7.48
C GLY A 21 0.49 -5.32 -6.56
N GLY A 22 0.04 -4.06 -6.62
CA GLY A 22 -1.17 -3.60 -5.92
C GLY A 22 -2.45 -4.24 -6.48
N PHE A 23 -2.53 -4.43 -7.79
CA PHE A 23 -3.68 -5.10 -8.43
C PHE A 23 -3.89 -6.52 -7.88
N LEU A 24 -2.82 -7.31 -7.73
CA LEU A 24 -2.87 -8.64 -7.13
C LEU A 24 -3.48 -8.64 -5.72
N TYR A 25 -2.99 -7.72 -4.88
CA TYR A 25 -3.52 -7.55 -3.53
C TYR A 25 -5.01 -7.17 -3.55
N GLY A 26 -5.37 -6.17 -4.36
CA GLY A 26 -6.76 -5.71 -4.46
C GLY A 26 -7.70 -6.79 -4.97
N TYR A 27 -7.26 -7.57 -5.96
CA TYR A 27 -8.03 -8.67 -6.49
C TYR A 27 -8.27 -9.77 -5.44
N ASP A 28 -7.23 -10.19 -4.70
CA ASP A 28 -7.37 -11.20 -3.63
C ASP A 28 -8.32 -10.72 -2.52
N THR A 29 -8.21 -9.46 -2.13
CA THR A 29 -9.10 -8.85 -1.12
C THR A 29 -10.54 -8.77 -1.60
N GLY A 30 -10.76 -8.36 -2.86
CA GLY A 30 -12.09 -8.18 -3.43
C GLY A 30 -12.83 -9.47 -3.67
N ASN A 31 -12.14 -10.54 -4.04
CA ASN A 31 -12.78 -11.80 -4.38
C ASN A 31 -13.36 -12.50 -3.14
N ILE A 32 -12.66 -12.46 -1.99
CA ILE A 32 -13.08 -13.21 -0.79
C ILE A 32 -14.42 -12.74 -0.23
N SER A 33 -14.74 -11.45 -0.35
CA SER A 33 -16.02 -10.89 0.10
C SER A 33 -17.23 -11.58 -0.54
N GLY A 34 -17.15 -11.82 -1.84
CA GLY A 34 -18.24 -12.48 -2.55
C GLY A 34 -18.14 -14.00 -2.57
N VAL A 35 -16.93 -14.56 -2.62
CA VAL A 35 -16.72 -16.03 -2.59
C VAL A 35 -17.37 -16.66 -1.35
N LYS A 36 -17.26 -16.02 -0.18
CA LYS A 36 -17.88 -16.49 1.07
C LYS A 36 -19.41 -16.55 1.00
N GLU A 37 -20.05 -15.73 0.18
CA GLU A 37 -21.49 -15.66 0.03
C GLU A 37 -22.03 -16.62 -1.06
N MET A 38 -21.14 -17.31 -1.80
CA MET A 38 -21.54 -18.25 -2.85
C MET A 38 -22.18 -19.52 -2.25
N PRO A 39 -23.35 -19.94 -2.74
CA PRO A 39 -24.03 -21.12 -2.20
C PRO A 39 -23.18 -22.42 -2.30
N TYR A 40 -22.41 -22.58 -3.39
CA TYR A 40 -21.54 -23.75 -3.56
C TYR A 40 -20.38 -23.74 -2.56
N PHE A 41 -19.75 -22.57 -2.33
CA PHE A 41 -18.68 -22.43 -1.34
C PHE A 41 -19.19 -22.73 0.08
N GLN A 42 -20.37 -22.20 0.44
CA GLN A 42 -20.99 -22.45 1.74
C GLN A 42 -21.34 -23.92 1.93
N ARG A 43 -21.80 -24.63 0.88
CA ARG A 43 -22.04 -26.09 0.95
C ARG A 43 -20.75 -26.90 1.12
N GLN A 44 -19.64 -26.44 0.53
CA GLN A 44 -18.36 -27.17 0.59
C GLN A 44 -17.61 -26.92 1.90
N MET A 45 -17.65 -25.68 2.43
CA MET A 45 -16.82 -25.23 3.55
C MET A 45 -17.63 -24.90 4.82
N GLY A 46 -18.95 -24.76 4.71
CA GLY A 46 -19.83 -24.37 5.82
C GLY A 46 -20.46 -25.57 6.53
N ASN A 47 -21.18 -25.27 7.61
CA ASN A 47 -21.89 -26.22 8.43
C ASN A 47 -23.38 -26.24 8.10
N LEU A 48 -24.03 -27.42 8.17
CA LEU A 48 -25.46 -27.57 7.98
C LEU A 48 -26.21 -26.87 9.11
N GLN A 49 -27.10 -25.96 8.77
CA GLN A 49 -27.97 -25.23 9.70
C GLN A 49 -29.27 -26.00 9.97
N PRO A 50 -29.98 -25.71 11.07
CA PRO A 50 -31.25 -26.36 11.41
C PRO A 50 -32.36 -26.19 10.36
N ASP A 51 -32.26 -25.15 9.52
CA ASP A 51 -33.20 -24.86 8.41
C ASP A 51 -32.87 -25.63 7.12
N GLY A 52 -31.84 -26.48 7.14
CA GLY A 52 -31.40 -27.27 5.98
C GLY A 52 -30.47 -26.49 5.02
N THR A 53 -30.13 -25.25 5.31
CA THR A 53 -29.14 -24.46 4.55
C THR A 53 -27.71 -24.69 5.06
N TYR A 54 -26.72 -24.37 4.24
CA TYR A 54 -25.33 -24.38 4.65
C TYR A 54 -24.87 -22.94 4.87
N ALA A 55 -24.17 -22.67 5.98
CA ALA A 55 -23.58 -21.38 6.27
C ALA A 55 -22.24 -21.52 7.00
N LEU A 56 -21.37 -20.53 6.79
CA LEU A 56 -20.14 -20.40 7.58
C LEU A 56 -20.50 -19.92 9.00
N SER A 57 -19.86 -20.51 10.01
CA SER A 57 -19.94 -19.93 11.36
C SER A 57 -19.27 -18.56 11.40
N SER A 58 -19.65 -17.69 12.36
CA SER A 58 -18.97 -16.39 12.55
C SER A 58 -17.46 -16.54 12.76
N GLY A 59 -17.04 -17.65 13.43
CA GLY A 59 -15.64 -17.98 13.61
C GLY A 59 -14.93 -18.32 12.29
N ASP A 60 -15.52 -19.18 11.46
CA ASP A 60 -14.95 -19.55 10.16
C ASP A 60 -14.90 -18.36 9.21
N ASN A 61 -15.95 -17.52 9.21
CA ASN A 61 -16.02 -16.31 8.42
C ASN A 61 -14.92 -15.32 8.83
N SER A 62 -14.72 -15.10 10.13
CA SER A 62 -13.62 -14.29 10.67
C SER A 62 -12.26 -14.86 10.31
N LEU A 63 -12.07 -16.18 10.45
CA LEU A 63 -10.82 -16.88 10.15
C LEU A 63 -10.45 -16.75 8.67
N ILE A 64 -11.35 -17.12 7.77
CA ILE A 64 -11.13 -17.04 6.31
C ILE A 64 -10.74 -15.61 5.90
N THR A 65 -11.39 -14.61 6.47
CA THR A 65 -11.16 -13.20 6.11
C THR A 65 -9.83 -12.69 6.66
N SER A 66 -9.54 -12.94 7.93
CA SER A 66 -8.42 -12.32 8.64
C SER A 66 -7.08 -13.05 8.47
N ILE A 67 -7.09 -14.37 8.29
CA ILE A 67 -5.85 -15.16 8.30
C ILE A 67 -4.86 -14.77 7.20
N LEU A 68 -5.34 -14.32 6.06
CA LEU A 68 -4.49 -13.73 5.03
C LEU A 68 -3.66 -12.59 5.61
N SER A 69 -4.30 -11.68 6.35
CA SER A 69 -3.65 -10.50 6.93
C SER A 69 -2.61 -10.87 8.00
N ALA A 70 -2.80 -11.97 8.71
CA ALA A 70 -1.77 -12.52 9.60
C ALA A 70 -0.54 -13.00 8.80
N GLY A 71 -0.76 -13.68 7.68
CA GLY A 71 0.31 -14.06 6.76
C GLY A 71 1.02 -12.83 6.18
N THR A 72 0.27 -11.80 5.78
CA THR A 72 0.83 -10.56 5.23
C THR A 72 1.62 -9.76 6.26
N PHE A 73 1.22 -9.77 7.51
CA PHE A 73 1.99 -9.17 8.60
C PHE A 73 3.40 -9.77 8.69
N VAL A 74 3.49 -11.11 8.71
CA VAL A 74 4.78 -11.82 8.74
C VAL A 74 5.58 -11.57 7.45
N GLY A 75 4.92 -11.66 6.29
CA GLY A 75 5.55 -11.40 4.99
C GLY A 75 6.13 -9.99 4.88
N ALA A 76 5.43 -8.97 5.40
CA ALA A 76 5.90 -7.60 5.42
C ALA A 76 7.15 -7.41 6.30
N LEU A 77 7.23 -8.09 7.45
CA LEU A 77 8.43 -8.08 8.30
C LEU A 77 9.63 -8.76 7.61
N CYS A 78 9.39 -9.83 6.86
CA CYS A 78 10.41 -10.52 6.08
C CYS A 78 10.85 -9.75 4.80
N ALA A 79 10.07 -8.76 4.36
CA ALA A 79 10.34 -8.04 3.12
C ALA A 79 11.68 -7.28 3.14
N SER A 80 12.04 -6.64 4.28
CA SER A 80 13.30 -5.87 4.38
C SER A 80 14.54 -6.77 4.24
N PRO A 81 14.74 -7.85 5.01
CA PRO A 81 15.86 -8.75 4.82
C PRO A 81 15.87 -9.38 3.42
N LEU A 82 14.71 -9.79 2.90
CA LEU A 82 14.60 -10.38 1.56
C LEU A 82 14.98 -9.38 0.46
N GLY A 83 14.49 -8.15 0.54
CA GLY A 83 14.81 -7.08 -0.41
C GLY A 83 16.25 -6.59 -0.34
N ASN A 84 16.93 -6.75 0.81
CA ASN A 84 18.34 -6.41 0.94
C ASN A 84 19.25 -7.51 0.36
N THR A 85 18.87 -8.78 0.49
CA THR A 85 19.66 -9.92 -0.01
C THR A 85 19.45 -10.17 -1.51
N LEU A 86 18.22 -10.27 -1.95
CA LEU A 86 17.86 -10.60 -3.34
C LEU A 86 17.73 -9.37 -4.26
N GLY A 87 17.56 -8.18 -3.70
CA GLY A 87 17.16 -6.99 -4.43
C GLY A 87 15.63 -6.83 -4.44
N ARG A 88 15.17 -5.67 -4.94
CA ARG A 88 13.74 -5.36 -4.93
C ARG A 88 13.00 -6.22 -5.93
N ARG A 89 13.53 -6.34 -7.15
CA ARG A 89 12.94 -7.10 -8.25
C ARG A 89 12.79 -8.59 -7.93
N PHE A 90 13.87 -9.25 -7.55
CA PHE A 90 13.83 -10.68 -7.23
C PHE A 90 13.14 -10.97 -5.89
N GLY A 91 13.17 -10.02 -4.94
CA GLY A 91 12.38 -10.09 -3.72
C GLY A 91 10.88 -10.11 -4.00
N ILE A 92 10.38 -9.26 -4.92
CA ILE A 92 8.99 -9.27 -5.35
C ILE A 92 8.66 -10.61 -6.03
N ILE A 93 9.50 -11.11 -6.94
CA ILE A 93 9.28 -12.41 -7.62
C ILE A 93 9.22 -13.55 -6.61
N ALA A 94 10.08 -13.57 -5.58
CA ALA A 94 10.01 -14.57 -4.51
C ALA A 94 8.69 -14.49 -3.73
N GLY A 95 8.19 -13.28 -3.46
CA GLY A 95 6.86 -13.07 -2.89
C GLY A 95 5.75 -13.64 -3.78
N LEU A 96 5.84 -13.45 -5.11
CA LEU A 96 4.87 -13.98 -6.06
C LEU A 96 4.86 -15.53 -6.10
N VAL A 97 6.01 -16.17 -5.94
CA VAL A 97 6.08 -17.64 -5.83
C VAL A 97 5.29 -18.14 -4.62
N LEU A 98 5.51 -17.51 -3.43
CA LEU A 98 4.74 -17.85 -2.23
C LEU A 98 3.23 -17.61 -2.43
N PHE A 99 2.87 -16.51 -3.08
CA PHE A 99 1.49 -16.18 -3.44
C PHE A 99 0.86 -17.25 -4.32
N CYS A 100 1.54 -17.69 -5.38
CA CYS A 100 1.06 -18.74 -6.28
C CYS A 100 0.87 -20.08 -5.56
N ILE A 101 1.77 -20.44 -4.63
CA ILE A 101 1.58 -21.64 -3.80
C ILE A 101 0.26 -21.51 -3.01
N GLY A 102 0.02 -20.37 -2.39
CA GLY A 102 -1.21 -20.11 -1.65
C GLY A 102 -2.46 -20.17 -2.52
N VAL A 103 -2.43 -19.57 -3.71
CA VAL A 103 -3.54 -19.62 -4.69
C VAL A 103 -3.81 -21.06 -5.13
N GLY A 104 -2.77 -21.87 -5.36
CA GLY A 104 -2.89 -23.28 -5.72
C GLY A 104 -3.60 -24.11 -4.64
N LEU A 105 -3.22 -23.90 -3.37
CA LEU A 105 -3.86 -24.56 -2.23
C LEU A 105 -5.33 -24.14 -2.09
N GLN A 106 -5.66 -22.87 -2.26
CA GLN A 106 -7.04 -22.38 -2.19
C GLN A 106 -7.91 -22.92 -3.34
N THR A 107 -7.36 -22.99 -4.56
CA THR A 107 -8.09 -23.45 -5.75
C THR A 107 -8.33 -24.96 -5.73
N GLY A 108 -7.35 -25.73 -5.26
CA GLY A 108 -7.40 -27.19 -5.22
C GLY A 108 -7.92 -27.77 -3.90
N GLY A 109 -8.01 -26.97 -2.83
CA GLY A 109 -8.43 -27.40 -1.51
C GLY A 109 -9.92 -27.72 -1.44
N LYS A 110 -10.27 -28.88 -0.91
CA LYS A 110 -11.66 -29.30 -0.69
C LYS A 110 -12.13 -29.08 0.75
N ASP A 111 -11.19 -28.82 1.65
CA ASP A 111 -11.42 -28.64 3.08
C ASP A 111 -11.05 -27.23 3.52
N LEU A 112 -11.78 -26.72 4.52
CA LEU A 112 -11.53 -25.41 5.11
C LEU A 112 -10.07 -25.24 5.59
N ALA A 113 -9.47 -26.31 6.17
CA ALA A 113 -8.09 -26.26 6.67
C ALA A 113 -7.08 -25.99 5.55
N ILE A 114 -7.20 -26.68 4.41
CA ILE A 114 -6.31 -26.46 3.24
C ILE A 114 -6.51 -25.07 2.68
N PHE A 115 -7.76 -24.61 2.60
CA PHE A 115 -8.10 -23.26 2.15
C PHE A 115 -7.43 -22.20 3.03
N VAL A 116 -7.53 -22.33 4.36
CA VAL A 116 -6.92 -21.44 5.35
C VAL A 116 -5.40 -21.42 5.24
N VAL A 117 -4.75 -22.60 5.12
CA VAL A 117 -3.30 -22.69 4.89
C VAL A 117 -2.92 -21.99 3.60
N GLY A 118 -3.70 -22.15 2.53
CA GLY A 118 -3.50 -21.43 1.26
C GLY A 118 -3.58 -19.91 1.45
N ARG A 119 -4.51 -19.42 2.27
CA ARG A 119 -4.62 -18.00 2.63
C ARG A 119 -3.37 -17.47 3.35
N VAL A 120 -2.76 -18.28 4.25
CA VAL A 120 -1.50 -17.90 4.92
C VAL A 120 -0.36 -17.74 3.91
N PHE A 121 -0.17 -18.70 3.00
CA PHE A 121 0.88 -18.62 1.97
C PHE A 121 0.67 -17.46 1.00
N ALA A 122 -0.57 -17.25 0.54
CA ALA A 122 -0.91 -16.09 -0.28
C ALA A 122 -0.61 -14.79 0.48
N GLY A 123 -0.98 -14.72 1.77
CA GLY A 123 -0.68 -13.60 2.64
C GLY A 123 0.82 -13.31 2.74
N LEU A 124 1.67 -14.31 2.99
CA LEU A 124 3.13 -14.14 3.02
C LEU A 124 3.63 -13.46 1.74
N GLY A 125 3.15 -13.90 0.58
CA GLY A 125 3.51 -13.32 -0.72
C GLY A 125 3.04 -11.88 -0.87
N VAL A 126 1.78 -11.59 -0.52
CA VAL A 126 1.23 -10.22 -0.53
C VAL A 126 1.99 -9.32 0.44
N GLY A 127 2.38 -9.81 1.62
CA GLY A 127 3.15 -9.05 2.60
C GLY A 127 4.49 -8.58 2.06
N VAL A 128 5.24 -9.47 1.41
CA VAL A 128 6.51 -9.13 0.76
C VAL A 128 6.29 -8.11 -0.36
N THR A 129 5.32 -8.34 -1.25
CA THR A 129 5.07 -7.45 -2.39
C THR A 129 4.55 -6.08 -1.97
N SER A 130 3.67 -5.99 -0.96
CA SER A 130 3.12 -4.73 -0.44
C SER A 130 4.16 -3.81 0.19
N CYS A 131 5.29 -4.35 0.64
CA CYS A 131 6.43 -3.56 1.11
C CYS A 131 7.41 -3.21 -0.03
N LEU A 132 7.81 -4.23 -0.82
CA LEU A 132 8.88 -4.06 -1.82
C LEU A 132 8.43 -3.27 -3.06
N VAL A 133 7.16 -3.33 -3.47
CA VAL A 133 6.66 -2.59 -4.64
C VAL A 133 6.70 -1.07 -4.41
N PRO A 134 6.08 -0.50 -3.35
CA PRO A 134 6.20 0.92 -3.08
C PRO A 134 7.65 1.36 -2.81
N MET A 135 8.49 0.49 -2.23
CA MET A 135 9.91 0.75 -2.04
C MET A 135 10.63 0.87 -3.40
N TYR A 136 10.45 -0.08 -4.30
CA TYR A 136 11.01 -0.05 -5.65
C TYR A 136 10.55 1.21 -6.40
N GLN A 137 9.25 1.53 -6.34
CA GLN A 137 8.70 2.74 -6.97
C GLN A 137 9.33 4.02 -6.41
N SER A 138 9.46 4.15 -5.08
CA SER A 138 10.04 5.34 -4.46
C SER A 138 11.53 5.52 -4.78
N GLU A 139 12.27 4.42 -5.01
CA GLU A 139 13.67 4.42 -5.38
C GLU A 139 13.92 4.75 -6.86
N CYS A 140 12.98 4.40 -7.75
CA CYS A 140 13.08 4.59 -9.20
C CYS A 140 12.36 5.84 -9.71
N ALA A 141 11.43 6.41 -8.94
CA ALA A 141 10.58 7.52 -9.38
C ALA A 141 11.31 8.87 -9.37
N PRO A 142 11.15 9.70 -10.43
CA PRO A 142 11.60 11.08 -10.44
C PRO A 142 10.96 11.90 -9.31
N LYS A 143 11.71 12.84 -8.73
CA LYS A 143 11.31 13.65 -7.55
C LYS A 143 9.94 14.34 -7.70
N HIS A 144 9.68 14.91 -8.88
CA HIS A 144 8.50 15.77 -9.14
C HIS A 144 7.18 15.01 -9.32
N ILE A 145 7.22 13.70 -9.61
CA ILE A 145 6.03 12.83 -9.80
C ILE A 145 6.04 11.60 -8.88
N ARG A 146 6.94 11.58 -7.90
CA ARG A 146 7.10 10.41 -7.01
C ARG A 146 5.83 10.09 -6.24
N GLY A 147 5.14 11.11 -5.74
CA GLY A 147 3.88 10.92 -5.02
C GLY A 147 2.81 10.24 -5.89
N MET A 148 2.65 10.70 -7.12
CA MET A 148 1.73 10.09 -8.10
C MET A 148 2.12 8.65 -8.42
N ILE A 149 3.41 8.38 -8.64
CA ILE A 149 3.91 7.02 -8.97
C ILE A 149 3.69 6.05 -7.81
N VAL A 150 4.07 6.42 -6.59
CA VAL A 150 3.87 5.56 -5.40
C VAL A 150 2.37 5.42 -5.11
N GLY A 151 1.60 6.48 -5.28
CA GLY A 151 0.14 6.44 -5.15
C GLY A 151 -0.55 5.53 -6.19
N ALA A 152 0.05 5.33 -7.37
CA ALA A 152 -0.48 4.42 -8.38
C ALA A 152 -0.56 2.96 -7.89
N TYR A 153 0.23 2.57 -6.89
CA TYR A 153 0.08 1.29 -6.19
C TYR A 153 -1.33 1.15 -5.61
N GLN A 154 -1.82 2.18 -4.91
CA GLN A 154 -3.19 2.18 -4.38
C GLN A 154 -4.24 2.16 -5.50
N TRP A 155 -4.03 2.88 -6.59
CA TRP A 155 -4.97 2.86 -7.71
C TRP A 155 -5.09 1.46 -8.32
N MET A 156 -3.99 0.76 -8.48
CA MET A 156 -4.01 -0.63 -8.92
C MET A 156 -4.74 -1.56 -7.95
N ILE A 157 -4.64 -1.33 -6.63
CA ILE A 157 -5.45 -2.05 -5.63
C ILE A 157 -6.95 -1.85 -5.91
N THR A 158 -7.38 -0.61 -6.16
CA THR A 158 -8.81 -0.33 -6.40
C THR A 158 -9.32 -0.96 -7.69
N ILE A 159 -8.50 -0.99 -8.74
CA ILE A 159 -8.82 -1.69 -9.99
C ILE A 159 -8.92 -3.20 -9.75
N GLY A 160 -8.02 -3.77 -8.96
CA GLY A 160 -8.06 -5.18 -8.57
C GLY A 160 -9.36 -5.54 -7.85
N LEU A 161 -9.77 -4.73 -6.87
CA LEU A 161 -11.05 -4.88 -6.17
C LEU A 161 -12.26 -4.88 -7.12
N LEU A 162 -12.28 -3.94 -8.06
CA LEU A 162 -13.35 -3.82 -9.05
C LEU A 162 -13.43 -5.06 -9.96
N ILE A 163 -12.29 -5.49 -10.52
CA ILE A 163 -12.26 -6.67 -11.40
C ILE A 163 -12.63 -7.94 -10.64
N ALA A 164 -12.19 -8.08 -9.38
CA ALA A 164 -12.59 -9.19 -8.53
C ALA A 164 -14.11 -9.22 -8.32
N ALA A 165 -14.74 -8.08 -7.99
CA ALA A 165 -16.18 -7.99 -7.80
C ALA A 165 -16.97 -8.39 -9.06
N ILE A 166 -16.48 -8.00 -10.25
CA ILE A 166 -17.10 -8.38 -11.53
C ILE A 166 -16.95 -9.89 -11.77
N VAL A 167 -15.76 -10.45 -11.58
CA VAL A 167 -15.53 -11.90 -11.81
C VAL A 167 -16.38 -12.73 -10.84
N VAL A 168 -16.47 -12.33 -9.59
CA VAL A 168 -17.29 -12.98 -8.56
C VAL A 168 -18.77 -12.92 -8.93
N ASP A 169 -19.28 -11.77 -9.39
CA ASP A 169 -20.67 -11.62 -9.82
C ASP A 169 -21.02 -12.57 -10.97
N GLN A 170 -20.10 -12.77 -11.92
CA GLN A 170 -20.29 -13.67 -13.07
C GLN A 170 -20.18 -15.17 -12.72
N THR A 171 -19.61 -15.53 -11.57
CA THR A 171 -19.38 -16.93 -11.17
C THR A 171 -20.25 -17.39 -10.00
N LYS A 172 -20.94 -16.48 -9.30
CA LYS A 172 -21.69 -16.74 -8.06
C LYS A 172 -22.80 -17.77 -8.19
N ASP A 173 -23.47 -17.82 -9.35
CA ASP A 173 -24.64 -18.68 -9.58
C ASP A 173 -24.26 -20.08 -10.10
N ARG A 174 -22.96 -20.39 -10.25
CA ARG A 174 -22.50 -21.71 -10.66
C ARG A 174 -22.69 -22.73 -9.53
N ASN A 175 -23.16 -23.93 -9.88
CA ASN A 175 -23.35 -25.04 -8.95
C ASN A 175 -22.22 -26.10 -9.03
N ASP A 176 -21.01 -25.68 -9.38
CA ASP A 176 -19.81 -26.51 -9.48
C ASP A 176 -18.60 -25.85 -8.78
N LEU A 177 -17.48 -26.60 -8.70
CA LEU A 177 -16.22 -26.09 -8.17
C LEU A 177 -15.77 -24.76 -8.81
N GLY A 178 -16.10 -24.56 -10.08
CA GLY A 178 -15.77 -23.34 -10.83
C GLY A 178 -16.36 -22.07 -10.22
N SER A 179 -17.37 -22.19 -9.36
CA SER A 179 -17.98 -21.02 -8.70
C SER A 179 -16.90 -20.21 -7.94
N TYR A 180 -16.09 -20.80 -7.11
CA TYR A 180 -15.03 -20.12 -6.35
C TYR A 180 -13.62 -20.38 -6.90
N ALA A 181 -13.38 -21.53 -7.57
CA ALA A 181 -12.07 -21.85 -8.10
C ALA A 181 -11.65 -20.95 -9.28
N ILE A 182 -12.62 -20.49 -10.11
CA ILE A 182 -12.33 -19.56 -11.21
C ILE A 182 -11.86 -18.21 -10.66
N PRO A 183 -12.62 -17.48 -9.80
CA PRO A 183 -12.16 -16.19 -9.29
C PRO A 183 -10.85 -16.29 -8.50
N ILE A 184 -10.59 -17.39 -7.80
CA ILE A 184 -9.31 -17.59 -7.12
C ILE A 184 -8.20 -17.91 -8.12
N GLY A 185 -8.42 -18.83 -9.07
CA GLY A 185 -7.41 -19.31 -10.02
C GLY A 185 -6.94 -18.25 -11.03
N VAL A 186 -7.79 -17.30 -11.41
CA VAL A 186 -7.40 -16.18 -12.28
C VAL A 186 -6.21 -15.39 -11.73
N GLN A 187 -5.97 -15.41 -10.42
CA GLN A 187 -4.82 -14.76 -9.78
C GLN A 187 -3.46 -15.28 -10.26
N PHE A 188 -3.38 -16.52 -10.76
CA PHE A 188 -2.16 -17.03 -11.41
C PHE A 188 -1.77 -16.21 -12.64
N ALA A 189 -2.75 -15.83 -13.47
CA ALA A 189 -2.47 -15.02 -14.67
C ALA A 189 -1.88 -13.66 -14.28
N TRP A 190 -2.42 -13.02 -13.26
CA TRP A 190 -1.91 -11.74 -12.75
C TRP A 190 -0.50 -11.86 -12.18
N ALA A 191 -0.22 -12.92 -11.42
CA ALA A 191 1.10 -13.18 -10.87
C ALA A 191 2.14 -13.43 -11.97
N ILE A 192 1.78 -14.20 -13.03
CA ILE A 192 2.66 -14.49 -14.18
C ILE A 192 2.95 -13.20 -14.96
N ILE A 193 1.94 -12.36 -15.21
CA ILE A 193 2.11 -11.08 -15.90
C ILE A 193 3.10 -10.18 -15.12
N LEU A 194 2.90 -10.05 -13.80
CA LEU A 194 3.79 -9.24 -12.98
C LEU A 194 5.21 -9.81 -12.93
N ALA A 195 5.38 -11.11 -12.69
CA ALA A 195 6.69 -11.76 -12.66
C ALA A 195 7.42 -11.62 -14.00
N GLY A 196 6.73 -11.89 -15.12
CA GLY A 196 7.30 -11.77 -16.45
C GLY A 196 7.77 -10.36 -16.78
N GLY A 197 6.97 -9.35 -16.45
CA GLY A 197 7.37 -7.96 -16.67
C GLY A 197 8.50 -7.51 -15.74
N LEU A 198 8.51 -7.95 -14.48
CA LEU A 198 9.61 -7.64 -13.55
C LEU A 198 10.96 -8.19 -14.04
N VAL A 199 10.98 -9.31 -14.78
CA VAL A 199 12.21 -9.85 -15.41
C VAL A 199 12.77 -8.88 -16.46
N LEU A 200 11.93 -8.08 -17.11
CA LEU A 200 12.36 -7.09 -18.10
C LEU A 200 12.76 -5.74 -17.51
N LEU A 201 12.32 -5.42 -16.29
CA LEU A 201 12.63 -4.16 -15.61
C LEU A 201 14.04 -4.20 -15.01
N PRO A 202 14.76 -3.06 -14.92
CA PRO A 202 16.03 -2.98 -14.19
C PRO A 202 15.81 -3.10 -12.69
N GLU A 203 16.84 -3.49 -11.97
CA GLU A 203 16.86 -3.45 -10.50
C GLU A 203 17.01 -2.01 -10.00
N SER A 204 16.66 -1.76 -8.72
CA SER A 204 16.85 -0.46 -8.09
C SER A 204 18.31 -0.01 -8.15
N PRO A 205 18.60 1.19 -8.71
CA PRO A 205 19.96 1.73 -8.73
C PRO A 205 20.54 1.89 -7.32
N ARG A 206 19.71 2.31 -6.37
CA ARG A 206 20.13 2.47 -4.96
C ARG A 206 20.57 1.15 -4.35
N TRP A 207 19.85 0.08 -4.61
CA TRP A 207 20.23 -1.25 -4.14
C TRP A 207 21.50 -1.73 -4.83
N LEU A 208 21.63 -1.55 -6.15
CA LEU A 208 22.83 -1.96 -6.90
C LEU A 208 24.10 -1.29 -6.36
N ILE A 209 24.07 0.02 -6.10
CA ILE A 209 25.17 0.74 -5.46
C ILE A 209 25.42 0.20 -4.04
N SER A 210 24.34 -0.06 -3.29
CA SER A 210 24.46 -0.58 -1.92
C SER A 210 25.11 -1.96 -1.83
N VAL A 211 25.14 -2.73 -2.90
CA VAL A 211 25.83 -4.04 -2.97
C VAL A 211 27.11 -4.02 -3.82
N GLY A 212 27.59 -2.82 -4.22
CA GLY A 212 28.83 -2.63 -4.96
C GLY A 212 28.76 -3.07 -6.44
N LYS A 213 27.57 -3.00 -7.07
CA LYS A 213 27.37 -3.33 -8.49
C LYS A 213 27.21 -2.06 -9.32
N ASP A 214 28.23 -1.20 -9.31
CA ASP A 214 28.17 0.18 -9.80
C ASP A 214 27.92 0.28 -11.30
N GLU A 215 28.52 -0.57 -12.12
CA GLU A 215 28.25 -0.62 -13.57
C GLU A 215 26.76 -0.89 -13.86
N LYS A 216 26.20 -1.88 -13.16
CA LYS A 216 24.78 -2.22 -13.32
C LYS A 216 23.88 -1.10 -12.83
N ALA A 217 24.32 -0.34 -11.81
CA ALA A 217 23.59 0.81 -11.31
C ALA A 217 23.54 1.95 -12.33
N GLN A 218 24.66 2.23 -13.02
CA GLN A 218 24.71 3.24 -14.07
C GLN A 218 23.84 2.85 -15.27
N VAL A 219 23.88 1.59 -15.69
CA VAL A 219 22.98 1.08 -16.75
C VAL A 219 21.52 1.16 -16.33
N ALA A 220 21.19 0.86 -15.07
CA ALA A 220 19.84 0.97 -14.56
C ALA A 220 19.37 2.44 -14.53
N LEU A 221 20.21 3.36 -14.06
CA LEU A 221 19.94 4.81 -14.10
C LEU A 221 19.72 5.31 -15.52
N ALA A 222 20.59 4.93 -16.45
CA ALA A 222 20.46 5.30 -17.86
C ALA A 222 19.11 4.86 -18.46
N ARG A 223 18.68 3.63 -18.15
CA ARG A 223 17.37 3.11 -18.58
C ARG A 223 16.21 3.89 -17.97
N ILE A 224 16.29 4.23 -16.67
CA ILE A 224 15.26 5.01 -15.96
C ILE A 224 15.17 6.42 -16.52
N LEU A 225 16.32 7.07 -16.77
CA LEU A 225 16.39 8.44 -17.28
C LEU A 225 16.16 8.53 -18.79
N GLY A 226 16.19 7.41 -19.51
CA GLY A 226 16.03 7.35 -20.97
C GLY A 226 17.19 8.01 -21.72
N VAL A 227 18.42 7.88 -21.22
CA VAL A 227 19.65 8.46 -21.79
C VAL A 227 20.74 7.39 -21.91
N ALA A 228 21.84 7.71 -22.62
CA ALA A 228 22.96 6.79 -22.75
C ALA A 228 23.69 6.60 -21.40
N PRO A 229 24.27 5.41 -21.12
CA PRO A 229 24.93 5.12 -19.83
C PRO A 229 26.14 6.04 -19.53
N ASP A 230 26.84 6.49 -20.53
CA ASP A 230 27.99 7.39 -20.49
C ASP A 230 27.61 8.89 -20.41
N SER A 231 26.32 9.19 -20.33
CA SER A 231 25.82 10.56 -20.24
C SER A 231 26.27 11.24 -18.95
N PRO A 232 26.70 12.53 -19.00
CA PRO A 232 27.00 13.32 -17.80
C PRO A 232 25.86 13.35 -16.77
N VAL A 233 24.61 13.24 -17.22
CA VAL A 233 23.43 13.21 -16.37
C VAL A 233 23.40 11.94 -15.51
N VAL A 234 23.78 10.78 -16.08
CA VAL A 234 23.88 9.52 -15.35
C VAL A 234 25.00 9.59 -14.31
N ALA A 235 26.16 10.13 -14.71
CA ALA A 235 27.30 10.28 -13.81
C ALA A 235 26.99 11.19 -12.61
N GLU A 236 26.27 12.28 -12.85
CA GLU A 236 25.85 13.22 -11.79
C GLU A 236 24.87 12.57 -10.81
N GLU A 237 23.80 11.92 -11.33
CA GLU A 237 22.78 11.25 -10.49
C GLU A 237 23.40 10.06 -9.74
N TYR A 238 24.31 9.30 -10.39
CA TYR A 238 25.05 8.22 -9.75
C TYR A 238 25.91 8.75 -8.60
N ALA A 239 26.70 9.80 -8.82
CA ALA A 239 27.56 10.39 -7.80
C ALA A 239 26.75 10.90 -6.59
N GLU A 240 25.57 11.51 -6.84
CA GLU A 240 24.67 11.95 -5.76
C GLU A 240 24.20 10.76 -4.90
N ILE A 241 23.74 9.68 -5.55
CA ILE A 241 23.25 8.49 -4.84
C ILE A 241 24.40 7.76 -4.14
N ALA A 242 25.55 7.59 -4.80
CA ALA A 242 26.73 6.90 -4.25
C ALA A 242 27.26 7.61 -3.01
N ALA A 243 27.45 8.93 -3.06
CA ALA A 243 27.91 9.72 -1.92
C ALA A 243 27.00 9.51 -0.68
N GLN A 244 25.69 9.48 -0.87
CA GLN A 244 24.75 9.23 0.22
C GLN A 244 24.84 7.82 0.78
N ILE A 245 25.02 6.81 -0.09
CA ILE A 245 25.15 5.41 0.34
C ILE A 245 26.47 5.19 1.08
N HIS A 246 27.58 5.77 0.59
CA HIS A 246 28.88 5.71 1.26
C HIS A 246 28.84 6.38 2.64
N HIS A 247 28.25 7.58 2.74
CA HIS A 247 28.02 8.24 4.03
C HIS A 247 27.20 7.36 4.97
N THR A 248 26.13 6.73 4.47
CA THR A 248 25.30 5.81 5.27
C THR A 248 26.08 4.58 5.75
N ARG A 249 26.96 4.03 4.91
CA ARG A 249 27.82 2.89 5.27
C ARG A 249 28.85 3.24 6.34
N SER A 250 29.43 4.45 6.29
CA SER A 250 30.39 4.91 7.30
C SER A 250 29.79 5.00 8.71
N LEU A 251 28.45 5.14 8.81
CA LEU A 251 27.71 5.11 10.08
C LEU A 251 27.51 3.70 10.66
N GLY A 252 27.92 2.65 9.95
CA GLY A 252 27.83 1.26 10.37
C GLY A 252 26.52 0.55 10.03
N SER A 253 26.44 -0.74 10.39
CA SER A 253 25.24 -1.54 10.15
C SER A 253 24.10 -1.11 11.06
N THR A 254 22.90 -0.89 10.48
CA THR A 254 21.72 -0.52 11.24
C THR A 254 20.99 -1.76 11.76
N SER A 255 20.42 -1.67 12.99
CA SER A 255 19.51 -2.65 13.58
C SER A 255 18.06 -2.19 13.50
N TYR A 256 17.10 -3.07 13.72
CA TYR A 256 15.70 -2.66 13.95
C TYR A 256 15.54 -1.74 15.15
N LEU A 257 16.40 -1.88 16.16
CA LEU A 257 16.44 -0.99 17.34
C LEU A 257 16.81 0.46 16.97
N ASP A 258 17.61 0.67 15.93
CA ASP A 258 18.01 2.00 15.46
C ASP A 258 16.81 2.81 14.92
N CYS A 259 15.75 2.13 14.49
CA CYS A 259 14.51 2.75 14.07
C CYS A 259 13.79 3.48 15.23
N PHE A 260 14.08 3.10 16.47
CA PHE A 260 13.49 3.69 17.69
C PHE A 260 14.40 4.66 18.42
N LYS A 261 15.65 4.87 17.93
CA LYS A 261 16.55 5.87 18.50
C LYS A 261 16.10 7.29 18.18
N SER A 262 16.49 8.23 19.01
CA SER A 262 16.21 9.66 18.80
C SER A 262 17.07 10.30 17.71
N THR A 263 18.18 9.63 17.31
CA THR A 263 19.07 10.06 16.23
C THR A 263 18.29 10.29 14.95
N ASN A 264 18.50 11.43 14.29
CA ASN A 264 17.78 11.86 13.08
C ASN A 264 16.25 11.76 13.18
N ARG A 265 15.72 11.87 14.41
CA ARG A 265 14.28 11.70 14.73
C ARG A 265 13.69 10.37 14.25
N ASN A 266 14.48 9.30 14.18
CA ASN A 266 14.03 8.00 13.72
C ASN A 266 12.79 7.51 14.48
N ARG A 267 12.78 7.66 15.81
CA ARG A 267 11.61 7.30 16.63
C ARG A 267 10.33 8.00 16.19
N LEU A 268 10.39 9.32 15.90
CA LEU A 268 9.24 10.07 15.42
C LEU A 268 8.79 9.59 14.04
N ARG A 269 9.72 9.36 13.12
CA ARG A 269 9.42 8.87 11.76
C ARG A 269 8.82 7.47 11.78
N THR A 270 9.37 6.57 12.60
CA THR A 270 8.81 5.22 12.81
C THR A 270 7.39 5.31 13.35
N PHE A 271 7.18 6.11 14.43
CA PHE A 271 5.86 6.29 15.01
C PHE A 271 4.87 6.90 14.01
N THR A 272 5.30 7.90 13.22
CA THR A 272 4.46 8.50 12.16
C THR A 272 4.05 7.46 11.13
N GLY A 273 4.97 6.63 10.67
CA GLY A 273 4.67 5.62 9.66
C GLY A 273 3.81 4.47 10.19
N LEU A 274 4.10 3.96 11.39
CA LEU A 274 3.26 2.95 12.06
C LEU A 274 1.84 3.49 12.27
N GLY A 275 1.72 4.74 12.73
CA GLY A 275 0.44 5.37 13.03
C GLY A 275 -0.39 5.65 11.78
N ILE A 276 0.20 6.19 10.70
CA ILE A 276 -0.55 6.49 9.48
C ILE A 276 -1.07 5.21 8.80
N GLN A 277 -0.28 4.14 8.81
CA GLN A 277 -0.67 2.84 8.26
C GLN A 277 -1.75 2.15 9.13
N ALA A 278 -1.64 2.26 10.46
CA ALA A 278 -2.66 1.77 11.38
C ALA A 278 -3.99 2.53 11.21
N LEU A 279 -3.94 3.86 11.18
CA LEU A 279 -5.12 4.71 11.09
C LEU A 279 -5.81 4.60 9.72
N GLN A 280 -5.05 4.36 8.63
CA GLN A 280 -5.65 4.03 7.34
C GLN A 280 -6.59 2.82 7.45
N GLN A 281 -6.18 1.78 8.16
CA GLN A 281 -7.00 0.59 8.37
C GLN A 281 -8.18 0.88 9.32
N LEU A 282 -7.91 1.55 10.43
CA LEU A 282 -8.91 1.94 11.42
C LEU A 282 -9.96 2.93 10.89
N SER A 283 -9.77 3.50 9.70
CA SER A 283 -10.80 4.32 9.04
C SER A 283 -12.09 3.56 8.72
N GLY A 284 -12.09 2.22 8.82
CA GLY A 284 -13.25 1.38 8.54
C GLY A 284 -13.39 0.98 7.07
N ILE A 285 -12.44 1.34 6.18
CA ILE A 285 -12.54 1.01 4.75
C ILE A 285 -12.63 -0.50 4.51
N ASN A 286 -11.86 -1.29 5.24
CA ASN A 286 -11.86 -2.75 5.07
C ASN A 286 -13.11 -3.43 5.63
N PHE A 287 -13.85 -2.79 6.54
CA PHE A 287 -15.20 -3.23 6.86
C PHE A 287 -16.07 -3.27 5.59
N ILE A 288 -16.05 -2.22 4.79
CA ILE A 288 -16.83 -2.15 3.54
C ILE A 288 -16.33 -3.17 2.53
N PHE A 289 -15.00 -3.33 2.35
CA PHE A 289 -14.46 -4.24 1.35
C PHE A 289 -14.60 -5.73 1.71
N TYR A 290 -14.58 -6.10 2.98
CA TYR A 290 -14.70 -7.49 3.42
C TYR A 290 -16.12 -7.93 3.71
N TYR A 291 -16.97 -7.03 4.16
CA TYR A 291 -18.31 -7.31 4.66
C TYR A 291 -19.40 -6.44 4.03
N GLY A 292 -19.04 -5.61 3.06
CA GLY A 292 -19.98 -4.69 2.41
C GLY A 292 -21.15 -5.40 1.76
N THR A 293 -20.90 -6.48 1.02
CA THR A 293 -21.98 -7.28 0.38
C THR A 293 -22.95 -7.80 1.43
N GLN A 294 -22.46 -8.37 2.54
CA GLN A 294 -23.30 -8.85 3.63
C GLN A 294 -24.02 -7.71 4.35
N PHE A 295 -23.33 -6.57 4.57
CA PHE A 295 -23.92 -5.38 5.19
C PHE A 295 -25.09 -4.85 4.36
N PHE A 296 -24.92 -4.74 3.04
CA PHE A 296 -25.96 -4.27 2.13
C PHE A 296 -27.14 -5.27 2.04
N LYS A 297 -26.86 -6.58 2.05
CA LYS A 297 -27.86 -7.63 2.13
C LYS A 297 -28.68 -7.52 3.42
N ASN A 298 -28.02 -7.35 4.56
CA ASN A 298 -28.66 -7.21 5.88
C ASN A 298 -29.45 -5.90 6.01
N ALA A 299 -29.08 -4.86 5.24
CA ALA A 299 -29.83 -3.61 5.14
C ALA A 299 -31.08 -3.72 4.25
N GLY A 300 -31.39 -4.90 3.68
CA GLY A 300 -32.59 -5.13 2.88
C GLY A 300 -32.49 -4.67 1.43
N LEU A 301 -31.29 -4.48 0.89
CA LEU A 301 -31.10 -4.02 -0.48
C LEU A 301 -31.23 -5.18 -1.48
N GLU A 302 -31.97 -4.97 -2.57
CA GLU A 302 -32.28 -6.02 -3.55
C GLU A 302 -31.05 -6.60 -4.25
N ASN A 303 -30.01 -5.76 -4.53
CA ASN A 303 -28.84 -6.16 -5.31
C ASN A 303 -27.51 -5.77 -4.64
N PRO A 304 -27.09 -6.43 -3.53
CA PRO A 304 -25.90 -6.07 -2.77
C PRO A 304 -24.58 -6.21 -3.59
N PHE A 305 -24.52 -7.13 -4.55
CA PHE A 305 -23.34 -7.29 -5.43
C PHE A 305 -23.17 -6.08 -6.37
N VAL A 306 -24.26 -5.59 -6.95
CA VAL A 306 -24.25 -4.40 -7.81
C VAL A 306 -23.80 -3.16 -7.04
N ILE A 307 -24.24 -3.01 -5.79
CA ILE A 307 -23.80 -1.91 -4.93
C ILE A 307 -22.31 -2.03 -4.62
N THR A 308 -21.81 -3.24 -4.37
CA THR A 308 -20.38 -3.49 -4.19
C THR A 308 -19.58 -3.11 -5.44
N ILE A 309 -20.07 -3.41 -6.65
CA ILE A 309 -19.43 -2.96 -7.89
C ILE A 309 -19.46 -1.43 -7.98
N ALA A 310 -20.61 -0.79 -7.71
CA ALA A 310 -20.73 0.66 -7.77
C ALA A 310 -19.78 1.37 -6.79
N THR A 311 -19.64 0.87 -5.56
CA THR A 311 -18.68 1.41 -4.59
C THR A 311 -17.24 1.27 -5.06
N ASN A 312 -16.87 0.16 -5.71
CA ASN A 312 -15.55 -0.03 -6.30
C ASN A 312 -15.30 0.87 -7.52
N VAL A 313 -16.31 1.13 -8.36
CA VAL A 313 -16.21 2.11 -9.46
C VAL A 313 -15.89 3.51 -8.92
N VAL A 314 -16.57 3.94 -7.85
CA VAL A 314 -16.27 5.21 -7.19
C VAL A 314 -14.86 5.22 -6.61
N ASN A 315 -14.43 4.12 -6.00
CA ASN A 315 -13.09 3.97 -5.45
C ASN A 315 -12.01 4.14 -6.54
N VAL A 316 -12.15 3.46 -7.68
CA VAL A 316 -11.24 3.62 -8.83
C VAL A 316 -11.26 5.05 -9.37
N GLY A 317 -12.45 5.60 -9.60
CA GLY A 317 -12.62 6.94 -10.18
C GLY A 317 -12.06 8.05 -9.30
N MET A 318 -12.35 8.01 -8.01
CA MET A 318 -11.93 9.04 -7.05
C MET A 318 -10.46 8.94 -6.64
N THR A 319 -9.80 7.82 -6.85
CA THR A 319 -8.33 7.72 -6.66
C THR A 319 -7.59 8.58 -7.69
N VAL A 320 -8.09 8.70 -8.92
CA VAL A 320 -7.42 9.50 -9.98
C VAL A 320 -7.23 10.97 -9.59
N PRO A 321 -8.28 11.73 -9.20
CA PRO A 321 -8.07 13.09 -8.70
C PRO A 321 -7.14 13.13 -7.47
N GLY A 322 -7.17 12.13 -6.58
CA GLY A 322 -6.22 12.01 -5.48
C GLY A 322 -4.77 11.99 -5.94
N LEU A 323 -4.45 11.16 -6.94
CA LEU A 323 -3.10 11.08 -7.51
C LEU A 323 -2.63 12.39 -8.14
N LEU A 324 -3.53 13.13 -8.78
CA LEU A 324 -3.22 14.43 -9.38
C LEU A 324 -3.04 15.53 -8.32
N LEU A 325 -3.78 15.44 -7.22
CA LEU A 325 -3.76 16.44 -6.16
C LEU A 325 -2.59 16.25 -5.18
N VAL A 326 -2.07 15.03 -5.02
CA VAL A 326 -1.00 14.75 -4.07
C VAL A 326 0.25 15.59 -4.30
N ASP A 327 0.65 15.78 -5.56
CA ASP A 327 1.80 16.60 -5.93
C ASP A 327 1.45 18.08 -6.15
N ARG A 328 0.14 18.45 -6.20
CA ARG A 328 -0.33 19.84 -6.32
C ARG A 328 -0.63 20.47 -4.96
N MET A 329 -1.38 19.82 -4.10
CA MET A 329 -1.80 20.34 -2.79
C MET A 329 -0.81 19.98 -1.68
N GLY A 330 -0.17 18.80 -1.75
CA GLY A 330 0.71 18.28 -0.73
C GLY A 330 0.04 17.17 0.09
N ARG A 331 0.84 16.53 0.97
CA ARG A 331 0.44 15.32 1.70
C ARG A 331 -0.44 15.67 2.89
N ARG A 332 0.00 16.63 3.70
CA ARG A 332 -0.66 17.01 4.95
C ARG A 332 -2.05 17.63 4.74
N PRO A 333 -2.27 18.63 3.85
CA PRO A 333 -3.61 19.20 3.61
C PRO A 333 -4.60 18.15 3.11
N LEU A 334 -4.20 17.28 2.19
CA LEU A 334 -5.08 16.25 1.65
C LEU A 334 -5.50 15.23 2.71
N LEU A 335 -4.58 14.79 3.58
CA LEU A 335 -4.90 13.89 4.69
C LEU A 335 -5.90 14.52 5.67
N LEU A 336 -5.75 15.83 5.99
CA LEU A 336 -6.66 16.55 6.87
C LEU A 336 -8.07 16.67 6.26
N ILE A 337 -8.16 17.09 4.99
CA ILE A 337 -9.44 17.19 4.27
C ILE A 337 -10.12 15.83 4.18
N GLY A 338 -9.35 14.78 3.83
CA GLY A 338 -9.88 13.42 3.75
C GLY A 338 -10.43 12.93 5.08
N ALA A 339 -9.66 13.08 6.17
CA ALA A 339 -10.11 12.67 7.50
C ALA A 339 -11.38 13.42 7.92
N ALA A 340 -11.46 14.74 7.65
CA ALA A 340 -12.66 15.54 7.92
C ALA A 340 -13.88 15.02 7.16
N GLY A 341 -13.75 14.76 5.85
CA GLY A 341 -14.84 14.21 5.05
C GLY A 341 -15.27 12.82 5.52
N MET A 342 -14.30 11.94 5.84
CA MET A 342 -14.58 10.58 6.30
C MET A 342 -15.34 10.55 7.62
N PHE A 343 -14.93 11.32 8.65
CA PHE A 343 -15.64 11.27 9.93
C PHE A 343 -17.06 11.83 9.83
N VAL A 344 -17.28 12.89 9.03
CA VAL A 344 -18.63 13.43 8.78
C VAL A 344 -19.51 12.37 8.15
N CYS A 345 -19.05 11.69 7.10
CA CYS A 345 -19.80 10.63 6.46
C CYS A 345 -20.15 9.49 7.43
N HIS A 346 -19.20 9.03 8.22
CA HIS A 346 -19.44 7.95 9.18
C HIS A 346 -20.45 8.32 10.27
N PHE A 347 -20.39 9.53 10.82
CA PHE A 347 -21.38 9.96 11.83
C PHE A 347 -22.77 10.11 11.25
N ILE A 348 -22.90 10.53 9.98
CA ILE A 348 -24.22 10.56 9.30
C ILE A 348 -24.74 9.14 9.10
N VAL A 349 -23.90 8.21 8.59
CA VAL A 349 -24.30 6.79 8.42
C VAL A 349 -24.72 6.18 9.75
N ALA A 350 -23.95 6.40 10.81
CA ALA A 350 -24.26 5.90 12.15
C ALA A 350 -25.55 6.48 12.71
N GLY A 351 -25.76 7.79 12.57
CA GLY A 351 -26.96 8.50 13.04
C GLY A 351 -28.23 8.05 12.31
N VAL A 352 -28.19 8.04 10.97
CA VAL A 352 -29.32 7.60 10.14
C VAL A 352 -29.63 6.12 10.40
N GLY A 353 -28.61 5.26 10.38
CA GLY A 353 -28.79 3.82 10.59
C GLY A 353 -29.22 3.44 12.00
N SER A 354 -29.10 4.34 12.98
CA SER A 354 -29.58 4.13 14.36
C SER A 354 -30.97 4.69 14.60
N GLY A 355 -31.37 5.72 13.84
CA GLY A 355 -32.60 6.48 14.09
C GLY A 355 -33.73 6.22 13.09
N VAL A 356 -33.44 5.54 11.96
CA VAL A 356 -34.43 5.32 10.88
C VAL A 356 -34.72 3.83 10.75
N SER A 357 -35.99 3.48 10.59
CA SER A 357 -36.40 2.08 10.34
C SER A 357 -35.84 1.55 9.04
N THR A 358 -35.54 0.24 9.01
CA THR A 358 -35.05 -0.48 7.82
C THR A 358 -36.05 -0.43 6.64
N ASP A 359 -37.32 -0.20 6.91
CA ASP A 359 -38.35 -0.09 5.86
C ASP A 359 -38.39 1.28 5.19
N ASN A 360 -37.67 2.27 5.70
CA ASN A 360 -37.61 3.62 5.16
C ASN A 360 -36.59 3.72 4.01
N GLN A 361 -37.13 3.71 2.78
CA GLN A 361 -36.31 3.78 1.56
C GLN A 361 -35.39 5.02 1.50
N ALA A 362 -35.89 6.18 1.97
CA ALA A 362 -35.07 7.42 1.99
C ALA A 362 -33.89 7.29 2.95
N GLY A 363 -34.09 6.66 4.10
CA GLY A 363 -33.03 6.35 5.06
C GLY A 363 -31.99 5.41 4.45
N GLN A 364 -32.41 4.33 3.80
CA GLN A 364 -31.51 3.37 3.13
C GLN A 364 -30.68 4.04 2.01
N ASN A 365 -31.32 4.85 1.17
CA ASN A 365 -30.62 5.60 0.12
C ASN A 365 -29.59 6.58 0.70
N THR A 366 -29.90 7.20 1.84
CA THR A 366 -28.97 8.09 2.55
C THR A 366 -27.76 7.31 3.07
N LEU A 367 -27.96 6.13 3.65
CA LEU A 367 -26.86 5.26 4.10
C LEU A 367 -25.91 4.93 2.94
N ILE A 368 -26.46 4.48 1.81
CA ILE A 368 -25.67 4.14 0.62
C ILE A 368 -24.89 5.36 0.13
N ALA A 369 -25.56 6.51 -0.01
CA ALA A 369 -24.95 7.73 -0.51
C ALA A 369 -23.76 8.16 0.37
N PHE A 370 -23.91 8.16 1.69
CA PHE A 370 -22.83 8.57 2.59
C PHE A 370 -21.71 7.52 2.73
N VAL A 371 -22.00 6.23 2.54
CA VAL A 371 -20.94 5.21 2.38
C VAL A 371 -20.15 5.45 1.09
N ILE A 372 -20.81 5.80 -0.02
CA ILE A 372 -20.15 6.14 -1.28
C ILE A 372 -19.29 7.41 -1.12
N PHE A 373 -19.80 8.46 -0.46
CA PHE A 373 -19.01 9.67 -0.18
C PHE A 373 -17.80 9.38 0.72
N PHE A 374 -17.96 8.54 1.74
CA PHE A 374 -16.84 8.09 2.56
C PHE A 374 -15.76 7.42 1.70
N ILE A 375 -16.13 6.49 0.82
CA ILE A 375 -15.20 5.82 -0.11
C ILE A 375 -14.53 6.85 -1.02
N ALA A 376 -15.27 7.85 -1.52
CA ALA A 376 -14.71 8.90 -2.36
C ALA A 376 -13.65 9.73 -1.63
N PHE A 377 -13.89 10.15 -0.38
CA PHE A 377 -12.90 10.85 0.44
C PHE A 377 -11.69 9.98 0.73
N PHE A 378 -11.90 8.71 1.10
CA PHE A 378 -10.81 7.77 1.34
C PHE A 378 -9.96 7.58 0.08
N ALA A 379 -10.57 7.28 -1.05
CA ALA A 379 -9.91 7.00 -2.31
C ALA A 379 -9.07 8.17 -2.82
N ALA A 380 -9.59 9.40 -2.66
CA ALA A 380 -8.88 10.60 -3.09
C ALA A 380 -7.75 11.02 -2.13
N THR A 381 -7.69 10.49 -0.91
CA THR A 381 -6.77 10.99 0.13
C THR A 381 -6.03 9.87 0.88
N TRP A 382 -6.63 9.30 1.92
CA TRP A 382 -5.99 8.35 2.83
C TRP A 382 -5.52 7.07 2.15
N GLY A 383 -6.26 6.60 1.12
CA GLY A 383 -5.87 5.41 0.34
C GLY A 383 -4.44 5.52 -0.18
N PRO A 384 -4.17 6.42 -1.13
CA PRO A 384 -2.83 6.56 -1.71
C PRO A 384 -1.81 7.21 -0.76
N LEU A 385 -2.21 8.19 0.06
CA LEU A 385 -1.28 9.01 0.83
C LEU A 385 -0.58 8.28 1.97
N ALA A 386 -1.16 7.24 2.54
CA ALA A 386 -0.48 6.42 3.53
C ALA A 386 0.77 5.75 2.94
N TRP A 387 0.70 5.27 1.71
CA TRP A 387 1.84 4.69 0.99
C TRP A 387 2.85 5.75 0.54
N VAL A 388 2.36 6.90 0.08
CA VAL A 388 3.22 8.02 -0.34
C VAL A 388 4.04 8.54 0.84
N VAL A 389 3.40 8.84 1.96
CA VAL A 389 4.08 9.37 3.16
C VAL A 389 5.11 8.37 3.68
N THR A 390 4.76 7.10 3.82
CA THR A 390 5.70 6.07 4.28
C THR A 390 6.82 5.79 3.28
N GLY A 391 6.63 6.04 2.00
CA GLY A 391 7.69 6.01 0.98
C GLY A 391 8.68 7.17 1.08
N GLU A 392 8.32 8.29 1.71
CA GLU A 392 9.11 9.54 1.71
C GLU A 392 9.80 9.87 3.04
N ILE A 393 9.22 9.49 4.18
CA ILE A 393 9.65 10.01 5.50
C ILE A 393 10.89 9.33 6.09
N TYR A 394 11.33 8.20 5.55
CA TYR A 394 12.39 7.41 6.19
C TYR A 394 13.78 7.73 5.66
N PRO A 395 14.80 7.83 6.55
CA PRO A 395 16.17 8.01 6.15
C PRO A 395 16.69 6.74 5.47
N THR A 396 17.62 6.93 4.53
CA THR A 396 18.15 5.85 3.68
C THR A 396 18.68 4.66 4.49
N ALA A 397 19.37 4.93 5.61
CA ALA A 397 19.98 3.89 6.46
C ALA A 397 18.96 2.89 7.05
N THR A 398 17.79 3.37 7.46
CA THR A 398 16.77 2.57 8.16
C THR A 398 15.49 2.36 7.35
N ARG A 399 15.41 2.94 6.13
CA ARG A 399 14.21 2.95 5.28
C ARG A 399 13.58 1.58 5.11
N GLY A 400 14.35 0.57 4.70
CA GLY A 400 13.83 -0.77 4.47
C GLY A 400 13.16 -1.35 5.71
N LYS A 401 13.78 -1.17 6.88
CA LYS A 401 13.25 -1.68 8.16
C LYS A 401 12.03 -0.91 8.62
N GLN A 402 12.07 0.44 8.56
CA GLN A 402 10.94 1.28 8.96
C GLN A 402 9.74 1.09 8.04
N MET A 403 9.96 0.95 6.73
CA MET A 403 8.91 0.68 5.76
C MET A 403 8.29 -0.71 5.97
N SER A 404 9.11 -1.74 6.22
CA SER A 404 8.69 -3.08 6.58
C SER A 404 7.81 -3.09 7.83
N MET A 405 8.23 -2.41 8.90
CA MET A 405 7.43 -2.30 10.13
C MET A 405 6.12 -1.54 9.91
N SER A 406 6.13 -0.47 9.13
CA SER A 406 4.91 0.31 8.84
C SER A 406 3.92 -0.48 8.01
N THR A 407 4.40 -1.21 7.00
CA THR A 407 3.56 -2.13 6.23
C THR A 407 3.03 -3.26 7.11
N ALA A 408 3.85 -3.80 8.01
CA ALA A 408 3.39 -4.78 9.00
C ALA A 408 2.32 -4.20 9.94
N SER A 409 2.46 -2.94 10.39
CA SER A 409 1.41 -2.26 11.16
C SER A 409 0.09 -2.18 10.40
N ASN A 410 0.12 -1.85 9.10
CA ASN A 410 -1.08 -1.86 8.25
C ASN A 410 -1.80 -3.22 8.32
N TRP A 411 -1.05 -4.29 8.12
CA TRP A 411 -1.60 -5.64 8.08
C TRP A 411 -2.05 -6.17 9.44
N LEU A 412 -1.37 -5.78 10.53
CA LEU A 412 -1.80 -6.12 11.89
C LEU A 412 -3.18 -5.54 12.21
N TRP A 413 -3.39 -4.26 11.89
CA TRP A 413 -4.69 -3.62 12.09
C TRP A 413 -5.75 -4.13 11.12
N ASN A 414 -5.36 -4.45 9.89
CA ASN A 414 -6.23 -5.13 8.93
C ASN A 414 -6.71 -6.49 9.46
N PHE A 415 -5.80 -7.30 10.03
CA PHE A 415 -6.14 -8.55 10.70
C PHE A 415 -7.16 -8.31 11.83
N GLY A 416 -6.87 -7.36 12.72
CA GLY A 416 -7.75 -7.04 13.85
C GLY A 416 -9.16 -6.64 13.41
N ILE A 417 -9.28 -5.79 12.39
CA ILE A 417 -10.58 -5.37 11.84
C ILE A 417 -11.29 -6.55 11.17
N GLY A 418 -10.59 -7.30 10.31
CA GLY A 418 -11.17 -8.45 9.64
C GLY A 418 -11.69 -9.50 10.60
N TYR A 419 -10.97 -9.74 11.71
CA TYR A 419 -11.38 -10.70 12.74
C TYR A 419 -12.52 -10.18 13.62
N ALA A 420 -12.44 -8.93 14.08
CA ALA A 420 -13.40 -8.38 15.04
C ALA A 420 -14.74 -8.01 14.41
N THR A 421 -14.80 -7.72 13.12
CA THR A 421 -16.00 -7.18 12.47
C THR A 421 -17.24 -8.06 12.64
N PRO A 422 -17.25 -9.39 12.38
CA PRO A 422 -18.44 -10.20 12.58
C PRO A 422 -18.95 -10.16 14.03
N TYR A 423 -18.04 -10.19 15.00
CA TYR A 423 -18.40 -10.11 16.44
C TYR A 423 -18.95 -8.74 16.85
N LEU A 424 -18.59 -7.67 16.14
CA LEU A 424 -19.14 -6.33 16.39
C LEU A 424 -20.50 -6.12 15.75
N VAL A 425 -20.73 -6.67 14.54
CA VAL A 425 -21.85 -6.30 13.67
C VAL A 425 -23.01 -7.28 13.75
N ASP A 426 -22.72 -8.60 13.78
CA ASP A 426 -23.72 -9.65 13.70
C ASP A 426 -24.62 -9.70 14.95
N LYS A 427 -25.85 -10.21 14.77
CA LYS A 427 -26.80 -10.45 15.87
C LYS A 427 -26.67 -11.87 16.48
N ALA A 428 -25.62 -12.61 16.13
CA ALA A 428 -25.41 -13.95 16.64
C ALA A 428 -25.12 -13.95 18.16
N PRO A 429 -25.40 -15.06 18.87
CA PRO A 429 -25.03 -15.19 20.27
C PRO A 429 -23.53 -14.93 20.48
N GLY A 430 -23.18 -14.08 21.44
CA GLY A 430 -21.80 -13.66 21.70
C GLY A 430 -21.29 -12.50 20.86
N SER A 431 -22.08 -11.95 19.96
CA SER A 431 -21.76 -10.75 19.16
C SER A 431 -22.43 -9.50 19.75
N ALA A 432 -21.83 -8.33 19.52
CA ALA A 432 -22.31 -7.05 20.07
C ALA A 432 -23.56 -6.51 19.36
N GLY A 433 -23.88 -6.99 18.14
CA GLY A 433 -25.07 -6.62 17.40
C GLY A 433 -25.15 -5.15 17.00
N LEU A 434 -24.01 -4.48 16.83
CA LEU A 434 -23.97 -3.02 16.59
C LEU A 434 -24.58 -2.62 15.25
N GLN A 435 -24.52 -3.48 14.24
CA GLN A 435 -24.99 -3.17 12.88
C GLN A 435 -24.47 -1.80 12.40
N SER A 436 -25.35 -0.88 11.98
CA SER A 436 -24.96 0.47 11.53
C SER A 436 -24.30 1.32 12.62
N ARG A 437 -24.46 0.99 13.91
CA ARG A 437 -23.79 1.72 15.00
C ARG A 437 -22.29 1.56 15.01
N VAL A 438 -21.75 0.53 14.34
CA VAL A 438 -20.28 0.35 14.18
C VAL A 438 -19.63 1.56 13.52
N PHE A 439 -20.34 2.31 12.70
CA PHE A 439 -19.84 3.53 12.07
C PHE A 439 -19.52 4.66 13.06
N PHE A 440 -20.04 4.65 14.30
CA PHE A 440 -19.56 5.55 15.36
C PHE A 440 -18.12 5.24 15.74
N ILE A 441 -17.73 3.96 15.77
CA ILE A 441 -16.35 3.54 16.08
C ILE A 441 -15.42 4.02 14.95
N TRP A 442 -15.78 3.77 13.71
CA TRP A 442 -14.97 4.19 12.55
C TRP A 442 -14.91 5.71 12.40
N GLY A 443 -16.01 6.42 12.69
CA GLY A 443 -16.05 7.88 12.73
C GLY A 443 -15.11 8.45 13.79
N GLY A 444 -15.11 7.89 15.01
CA GLY A 444 -14.18 8.26 16.08
C GLY A 444 -12.72 8.01 15.67
N ALA A 445 -12.43 6.90 15.01
CA ALA A 445 -11.10 6.63 14.47
C ALA A 445 -10.69 7.64 13.37
N CYS A 446 -11.62 8.10 12.53
CA CYS A 446 -11.35 9.15 11.54
C CYS A 446 -11.07 10.52 12.19
N VAL A 447 -11.65 10.83 13.36
CA VAL A 447 -11.26 12.00 14.16
C VAL A 447 -9.81 11.84 14.65
N LEU A 448 -9.42 10.64 15.09
CA LEU A 448 -8.02 10.36 15.44
C LEU A 448 -7.09 10.48 14.23
N CYS A 449 -7.53 10.09 13.02
CA CYS A 449 -6.79 10.32 11.78
C CYS A 449 -6.50 11.81 11.55
N PHE A 450 -7.49 12.68 11.78
CA PHE A 450 -7.33 14.12 11.66
C PHE A 450 -6.33 14.67 12.67
N LEU A 451 -6.49 14.33 13.94
CA LEU A 451 -5.61 14.78 15.03
C LEU A 451 -4.18 14.26 14.83
N PHE A 452 -4.02 13.00 14.48
CA PHE A 452 -2.71 12.40 14.19
C PHE A 452 -1.99 13.10 13.05
N THR A 453 -2.70 13.34 11.96
CA THR A 453 -2.13 14.08 10.81
C THR A 453 -1.71 15.49 11.22
N PHE A 454 -2.53 16.17 12.02
CA PHE A 454 -2.25 17.53 12.46
C PHE A 454 -0.96 17.61 13.30
N PHE A 455 -0.73 16.66 14.20
CA PHE A 455 0.40 16.72 15.12
C PHE A 455 1.67 15.98 14.65
N PHE A 456 1.54 14.94 13.81
CA PHE A 456 2.66 14.03 13.52
C PHE A 456 3.08 13.97 12.05
N VAL A 457 2.25 14.40 11.08
CA VAL A 457 2.60 14.30 9.66
C VAL A 457 3.15 15.63 9.14
N PRO A 458 4.45 15.69 8.74
CA PRO A 458 5.01 16.89 8.12
C PRO A 458 4.58 17.02 6.65
N GLU A 459 4.74 18.21 6.08
CA GLU A 459 4.56 18.43 4.65
C GLU A 459 5.88 18.17 3.90
N THR A 460 5.89 17.17 3.02
CA THR A 460 7.08 16.72 2.26
C THR A 460 7.05 17.04 0.78
N LYS A 461 6.00 17.70 0.29
CA LYS A 461 5.77 17.99 -1.12
C LYS A 461 7.00 18.60 -1.81
N GLY A 462 7.44 17.96 -2.91
CA GLY A 462 8.50 18.45 -3.79
C GLY A 462 9.93 18.29 -3.27
N LEU A 463 10.10 17.73 -2.06
CA LEU A 463 11.42 17.46 -1.50
C LEU A 463 12.00 16.14 -2.04
N SER A 464 13.32 16.09 -2.19
CA SER A 464 14.03 14.82 -2.34
C SER A 464 14.02 14.03 -1.04
N LEU A 465 14.34 12.73 -1.10
CA LEU A 465 14.40 11.90 0.10
C LEU A 465 15.46 12.42 1.09
N GLU A 466 16.52 12.99 0.56
CA GLU A 466 17.63 13.63 1.29
C GLU A 466 17.18 14.94 1.95
N GLN A 467 16.43 15.77 1.21
CA GLN A 467 15.87 17.02 1.73
C GLN A 467 14.81 16.79 2.82
N VAL A 468 14.14 15.66 2.80
CA VAL A 468 13.23 15.27 3.91
C VAL A 468 14.02 15.03 5.20
N ASP A 469 15.26 14.51 5.12
CA ASP A 469 16.12 14.40 6.30
C ASP A 469 16.45 15.76 6.91
N ILE A 470 16.77 16.75 6.07
CA ILE A 470 17.01 18.13 6.49
C ILE A 470 15.75 18.74 7.11
N LEU A 471 14.58 18.52 6.48
CA LEU A 471 13.29 18.98 7.01
C LEU A 471 13.07 18.48 8.44
N TYR A 472 13.28 17.18 8.69
CA TYR A 472 13.10 16.61 10.02
C TYR A 472 14.10 17.15 11.05
N ARG A 473 15.33 17.47 10.65
CA ARG A 473 16.33 18.06 11.55
C ARG A 473 16.01 19.51 11.90
N LYS A 474 15.60 20.33 10.91
CA LYS A 474 15.44 21.80 11.05
C LYS A 474 14.05 22.26 11.45
N SER A 475 13.00 21.43 11.34
CA SER A 475 11.62 21.86 11.59
C SER A 475 10.87 21.10 12.66
N SER A 476 9.90 21.75 13.32
CA SER A 476 8.80 21.07 13.99
C SER A 476 7.77 20.60 12.96
N ILE A 477 6.91 19.66 13.31
CA ILE A 477 5.85 19.16 12.41
C ILE A 477 4.94 20.30 11.93
N LEU A 478 4.50 21.16 12.82
CA LEU A 478 3.62 22.30 12.50
C LEU A 478 4.31 23.34 11.63
N GLY A 479 5.62 23.56 11.83
CA GLY A 479 6.44 24.48 11.03
C GLY A 479 6.97 23.90 9.71
N SER A 480 6.72 22.64 9.41
CA SER A 480 7.31 21.90 8.29
C SER A 480 7.08 22.59 6.93
N ASN A 481 5.91 23.18 6.70
CA ASN A 481 5.61 23.84 5.43
C ASN A 481 6.45 25.12 5.20
N LYS A 482 6.78 25.88 6.27
CA LYS A 482 7.65 27.05 6.18
C LYS A 482 9.07 26.62 5.82
N VAL A 483 9.65 25.70 6.59
CA VAL A 483 11.02 25.20 6.37
C VAL A 483 11.14 24.48 5.02
N ARG A 484 10.11 23.75 4.58
CA ARG A 484 10.06 23.16 3.24
C ARG A 484 10.23 24.22 2.13
N LYS A 485 9.50 25.33 2.24
CA LYS A 485 9.62 26.43 1.25
C LYS A 485 11.03 27.03 1.25
N GLU A 486 11.65 27.16 2.41
CA GLU A 486 13.04 27.65 2.55
C GLU A 486 14.04 26.66 1.92
N ILE A 487 13.88 25.34 2.15
CA ILE A 487 14.73 24.32 1.53
C ILE A 487 14.62 24.37 0.01
N LEU A 488 13.41 24.50 -0.54
CA LEU A 488 13.19 24.57 -1.98
C LEU A 488 13.74 25.87 -2.61
N ALA A 489 13.57 27.02 -1.93
CA ALA A 489 14.04 28.32 -2.42
C ALA A 489 15.57 28.41 -2.45
N ASN A 490 16.23 27.89 -1.43
CA ASN A 490 17.69 27.99 -1.27
C ASN A 490 18.47 26.84 -1.89
N ASN A 491 17.77 25.84 -2.45
CA ASN A 491 18.36 24.60 -2.98
C ASN A 491 19.33 23.94 -1.96
N VAL A 492 18.95 23.99 -0.66
CA VAL A 492 19.82 23.60 0.45
C VAL A 492 19.99 22.07 0.42
N PHE A 493 21.14 21.64 -0.01
CA PHE A 493 21.71 20.35 0.33
C PHE A 493 22.58 20.60 1.57
N ASP A 494 22.51 19.78 2.55
CA ASP A 494 22.99 19.85 3.93
C ASP A 494 24.16 20.81 4.23
N ASP A 495 24.22 21.38 5.45
CA ASP A 495 25.33 22.24 5.93
C ASP A 495 26.67 21.48 6.04
N ASP A 496 26.67 20.15 5.94
CA ASP A 496 27.82 19.31 5.62
C ASP A 496 28.25 19.41 4.14
N LYS A 497 28.15 20.63 3.57
CA LYS A 497 28.59 20.87 2.18
C LYS A 497 30.03 20.46 1.92
N GLU A 498 30.89 20.47 2.94
CA GLU A 498 32.29 20.06 2.80
C GLU A 498 32.42 18.54 2.77
N ALA A 499 31.75 17.81 3.66
CA ALA A 499 31.73 16.34 3.64
C ALA A 499 31.00 15.78 2.40
N TYR A 500 29.91 16.42 1.97
CA TYR A 500 29.21 16.04 0.74
C TYR A 500 30.01 16.39 -0.52
N LYS A 501 30.71 17.56 -0.55
CA LYS A 501 31.59 17.91 -1.66
C LYS A 501 32.82 17.00 -1.73
N SER A 502 33.44 16.67 -0.60
CA SER A 502 34.57 15.72 -0.56
C SER A 502 34.16 14.33 -1.02
N ALA A 503 33.04 13.78 -0.51
CA ALA A 503 32.52 12.49 -0.95
C ALA A 503 32.09 12.49 -2.43
N LYS A 504 31.53 13.60 -2.94
CA LYS A 504 31.21 13.75 -4.36
C LYS A 504 32.46 13.83 -5.22
N THR A 505 33.50 14.51 -4.74
CA THR A 505 34.79 14.62 -5.44
C THR A 505 35.53 13.31 -5.45
N GLU A 506 35.54 12.57 -4.33
CA GLU A 506 36.12 11.22 -4.22
C GLU A 506 35.42 10.24 -5.17
N ALA A 507 34.09 10.18 -5.17
CA ALA A 507 33.34 9.32 -6.08
C ALA A 507 33.53 9.68 -7.56
N GLN A 508 33.73 10.97 -7.88
CA GLN A 508 34.09 11.40 -9.24
C GLN A 508 35.52 11.09 -9.62
N THR A 509 36.43 11.07 -8.66
CA THR A 509 37.86 10.75 -8.88
C THR A 509 38.03 9.24 -9.05
N GLU A 510 37.41 8.42 -8.21
CA GLU A 510 37.40 6.96 -8.35
C GLU A 510 36.78 6.54 -9.71
N HIS A 511 35.71 7.19 -10.10
CA HIS A 511 35.10 6.90 -11.41
C HIS A 511 36.01 7.29 -12.59
N LYS A 512 36.78 8.39 -12.50
CA LYS A 512 37.74 8.79 -13.52
C LYS A 512 38.97 7.87 -13.56
N GLU A 513 39.40 7.36 -12.42
CA GLU A 513 40.51 6.41 -12.33
C GLU A 513 40.11 5.03 -12.88
N ASP A 514 38.90 4.56 -12.57
CA ASP A 514 38.36 3.33 -13.13
C ASP A 514 38.19 3.39 -14.65
N VAL A 515 37.72 4.53 -15.19
CA VAL A 515 37.66 4.73 -16.65
C VAL A 515 39.03 4.75 -17.28
N LYS A 516 40.03 5.40 -16.67
CA LYS A 516 41.43 5.41 -17.17
C LYS A 516 42.11 4.05 -17.14
N MET A 517 41.82 3.20 -16.11
CA MET A 517 42.38 1.85 -16.04
C MET A 517 41.74 0.88 -17.04
N ARG A 518 40.63 1.22 -17.66
CA ARG A 518 39.97 0.43 -18.70
C ARG A 518 40.42 0.79 -20.11
N ASP A 519 40.94 1.98 -20.29
CA ASP A 519 41.52 2.44 -21.56
C ASP A 519 43.00 2.08 -21.72
N LEU A 520 43.61 1.46 -20.70
CA LEU A 520 44.95 0.83 -20.69
C LEU A 520 44.84 -0.70 -20.74
#